data_6c3e378bd00e90f228ff2275ff248597
#
_entry.id   6c3e378bd00e90f228ff2275ff248597
#
_cell.length_a   1.000
_cell.length_b   1.000
_cell.length_c   1.000
_cell.angle_alpha   90.00
_cell.angle_beta   90.00
_cell.angle_gamma   90.00
#
_symmetry.space_group_name_H-M   'P 1'
#
loop_
_entity.id
_entity.type
_entity.pdbx_description
1 polymer ?
#
loop_
_entity_poly.entity_id
_entity_poly.type
_entity_poly.pdbx_seq_one_letter_code
_entity_poly.pdbx_strand_id
1 'polypeptide(L)'
;LSLPLEVADPEDELGDGDGVVGLDAERAHDLTLAVIAQLQNTPAQALWAQPRVFDPVVVAGLRFPNRVGLAAGLDKDGRCIDGLGAMGFGFIEVGTVTPLPQPGNPKPRLFRVREAGALVNRFGFNSEGLDAFIGNVQRATTFRAGGGILGLNIGKNAATPIDRATDDYLAGLRGVYP
;
A
#
# COMPACT_ATOMS: atom_id res chain seq x y z
N LEU A 1 -25.51 -22.29 2.49
CA LEU A 1 -24.65 -22.85 3.54
C LEU A 1 -23.69 -21.75 3.98
N SER A 2 -24.06 -20.98 5.01
CA SER A 2 -23.18 -20.03 5.67
C SER A 2 -22.44 -20.78 6.76
N LEU A 3 -21.14 -20.99 6.57
CA LEU A 3 -20.27 -21.41 7.67
C LEU A 3 -20.09 -20.19 8.58
N PRO A 4 -20.30 -20.30 9.90
CA PRO A 4 -19.93 -19.26 10.83
C PRO A 4 -18.41 -19.14 10.80
N LEU A 5 -17.89 -17.97 10.40
CA LEU A 5 -16.51 -17.59 10.66
C LEU A 5 -16.41 -17.35 12.18
N GLU A 6 -15.97 -18.34 12.91
CA GLU A 6 -15.54 -18.18 14.29
C GLU A 6 -14.28 -17.29 14.26
N VAL A 7 -14.45 -16.02 14.57
CA VAL A 7 -13.33 -15.08 14.73
C VAL A 7 -12.67 -15.46 16.05
N ALA A 8 -11.47 -16.01 16.00
CA ALA A 8 -10.69 -16.31 17.20
C ALA A 8 -10.55 -15.05 18.07
N ASP A 9 -10.64 -15.26 19.39
CA ASP A 9 -10.56 -14.21 20.40
C ASP A 9 -9.20 -13.47 20.24
N PRO A 10 -9.15 -12.13 20.30
CA PRO A 10 -7.90 -11.37 20.22
C PRO A 10 -6.84 -11.75 21.27
N GLU A 11 -7.25 -12.42 22.37
CA GLU A 11 -6.35 -12.88 23.42
C GLU A 11 -5.56 -14.16 23.07
N ASP A 12 -6.01 -14.95 22.08
CA ASP A 12 -5.30 -16.15 21.63
C ASP A 12 -4.11 -15.83 20.68
N GLU A 13 -3.92 -14.58 20.26
CA GLU A 13 -2.79 -14.17 19.41
C GLU A 13 -1.48 -13.89 20.18
N LEU A 14 -1.44 -14.07 21.51
CA LEU A 14 -0.25 -13.86 22.37
C LEU A 14 0.52 -15.16 22.62
N GLY A 15 0.86 -15.92 21.60
CA GLY A 15 1.63 -17.15 21.77
C GLY A 15 2.62 -17.43 20.66
N ASP A 16 3.88 -17.45 21.03
CA ASP A 16 5.08 -17.98 20.42
C ASP A 16 5.93 -17.02 19.58
N GLY A 17 6.86 -16.50 20.27
CA GLY A 17 8.14 -15.85 20.07
C GLY A 17 8.91 -15.93 18.76
N ASP A 18 8.34 -15.61 17.62
CA ASP A 18 9.07 -15.49 16.36
C ASP A 18 9.08 -14.03 15.85
N GLY A 19 9.70 -13.12 16.61
CA GLY A 19 10.03 -11.79 16.12
C GLY A 19 8.84 -10.96 15.63
N VAL A 20 8.93 -10.40 14.42
CA VAL A 20 7.87 -9.58 13.79
C VAL A 20 6.56 -10.37 13.60
N VAL A 21 6.61 -11.69 13.54
CA VAL A 21 5.43 -12.58 13.41
C VAL A 21 4.61 -12.64 14.70
N GLY A 22 5.20 -12.34 15.85
CA GLY A 22 4.51 -12.25 17.15
C GLY A 22 3.78 -10.91 17.38
N LEU A 23 3.95 -9.92 16.49
CA LEU A 23 3.24 -8.66 16.56
C LEU A 23 1.86 -8.77 15.91
N ASP A 24 0.89 -8.00 16.41
CA ASP A 24 -0.36 -7.73 15.69
C ASP A 24 -0.09 -7.42 14.23
N ALA A 25 -0.90 -7.95 13.32
CA ALA A 25 -0.64 -7.88 11.88
C ALA A 25 -0.58 -6.44 11.37
N GLU A 26 -1.45 -5.55 11.83
CA GLU A 26 -1.46 -4.15 11.42
C GLU A 26 -0.28 -3.38 12.04
N ARG A 27 0.11 -3.66 13.28
CA ARG A 27 1.30 -3.07 13.90
C ARG A 27 2.59 -3.48 13.19
N ALA A 28 2.72 -4.75 12.78
CA ALA A 28 3.85 -5.22 12.00
C ALA A 28 3.93 -4.50 10.64
N HIS A 29 2.80 -4.34 9.96
CA HIS A 29 2.68 -3.59 8.72
C HIS A 29 3.12 -2.12 8.91
N ASP A 30 2.54 -1.42 9.89
CA ASP A 30 2.81 -0.01 10.14
C ASP A 30 4.30 0.21 10.50
N LEU A 31 4.88 -0.65 11.34
CA LEU A 31 6.29 -0.59 11.72
C LEU A 31 7.20 -0.80 10.52
N THR A 32 6.91 -1.79 9.68
CA THR A 32 7.71 -2.10 8.49
C THR A 32 7.73 -0.90 7.54
N LEU A 33 6.57 -0.32 7.25
CA LEU A 33 6.49 0.85 6.37
C LEU A 33 7.16 2.08 6.99
N ALA A 34 7.05 2.28 8.31
CA ALA A 34 7.73 3.38 8.98
C ALA A 34 9.26 3.27 8.86
N VAL A 35 9.82 2.06 9.02
CA VAL A 35 11.26 1.81 8.86
C VAL A 35 11.68 2.05 7.41
N ILE A 36 10.95 1.52 6.42
CA ILE A 36 11.24 1.73 5.00
C ILE A 36 11.18 3.23 4.66
N ALA A 37 10.15 3.95 5.12
CA ALA A 37 10.00 5.38 4.86
C ALA A 37 11.14 6.23 5.41
N GLN A 38 11.68 5.85 6.59
CA GLN A 38 12.80 6.56 7.19
C GLN A 38 14.15 6.25 6.54
N LEU A 39 14.34 5.02 6.09
CA LEU A 39 15.62 4.54 5.59
C LEU A 39 15.74 4.56 4.07
N GLN A 40 14.66 4.79 3.33
CA GLN A 40 14.71 4.94 1.86
C GLN A 40 15.62 6.11 1.47
N ASN A 41 16.31 5.97 0.33
CA ASN A 41 17.27 6.94 -0.18
C ASN A 41 18.46 7.20 0.77
N THR A 42 18.72 6.32 1.75
CA THR A 42 19.91 6.31 2.60
C THR A 42 20.78 5.09 2.30
N PRO A 43 22.06 5.04 2.76
CA PRO A 43 22.88 3.84 2.62
C PRO A 43 22.27 2.57 3.24
N ALA A 44 21.43 2.71 4.28
CA ALA A 44 20.76 1.58 4.92
C ALA A 44 19.75 0.88 4.00
N GLN A 45 19.26 1.54 2.95
CA GLN A 45 18.41 0.93 1.93
C GLN A 45 19.06 -0.31 1.29
N ALA A 46 20.38 -0.38 1.24
CA ALA A 46 21.12 -1.53 0.72
C ALA A 46 20.81 -2.85 1.44
N LEU A 47 20.27 -2.80 2.67
CA LEU A 47 19.87 -4.00 3.42
C LEU A 47 18.74 -4.80 2.76
N TRP A 48 17.90 -4.15 1.94
CA TRP A 48 16.77 -4.80 1.25
C TRP A 48 16.73 -4.53 -0.26
N ALA A 49 17.61 -3.68 -0.77
CA ALA A 49 17.67 -3.38 -2.19
C ALA A 49 18.03 -4.62 -3.01
N GLN A 50 17.32 -4.81 -4.11
CA GLN A 50 17.57 -5.88 -5.07
C GLN A 50 17.77 -5.30 -6.47
N PRO A 51 18.66 -5.87 -7.28
CA PRO A 51 18.80 -5.48 -8.68
C PRO A 51 17.45 -5.69 -9.39
N ARG A 52 17.03 -4.68 -10.14
CA ARG A 52 15.85 -4.82 -11.00
C ARG A 52 16.18 -5.77 -12.15
N VAL A 53 15.44 -6.87 -12.23
CA VAL A 53 15.51 -7.77 -13.39
C VAL A 53 14.92 -7.04 -14.60
N PHE A 54 15.65 -7.07 -15.72
CA PHE A 54 15.20 -6.45 -16.95
C PHE A 54 14.50 -7.49 -17.83
N ASP A 55 13.18 -7.50 -17.81
CA ASP A 55 12.29 -8.33 -18.63
C ASP A 55 11.13 -7.47 -19.16
N PRO A 56 11.41 -6.54 -20.10
CA PRO A 56 10.46 -5.52 -20.49
C PRO A 56 9.26 -6.09 -21.23
N VAL A 57 8.09 -5.52 -20.94
CA VAL A 57 6.83 -5.81 -21.61
C VAL A 57 6.08 -4.52 -21.94
N VAL A 58 5.39 -4.49 -23.05
CA VAL A 58 4.54 -3.36 -23.45
C VAL A 58 3.08 -3.75 -23.23
N VAL A 59 2.38 -2.96 -22.40
CA VAL A 59 0.96 -3.14 -22.13
C VAL A 59 0.26 -1.79 -22.27
N ALA A 60 -0.80 -1.70 -23.04
CA ALA A 60 -1.57 -0.47 -23.29
C ALA A 60 -0.67 0.74 -23.67
N GLY A 61 0.38 0.51 -24.46
CA GLY A 61 1.31 1.55 -24.89
C GLY A 61 2.39 1.94 -23.87
N LEU A 62 2.32 1.43 -22.64
CA LEU A 62 3.34 1.66 -21.60
C LEU A 62 4.37 0.54 -21.61
N ARG A 63 5.65 0.91 -21.53
CA ARG A 63 6.77 -0.03 -21.46
C ARG A 63 7.17 -0.27 -20.01
N PHE A 64 6.80 -1.42 -19.48
CA PHE A 64 7.17 -1.85 -18.14
C PHE A 64 8.59 -2.45 -18.16
N PRO A 65 9.48 -2.08 -17.22
CA PRO A 65 10.84 -2.62 -17.14
C PRO A 65 10.89 -4.13 -16.86
N ASN A 66 9.92 -4.64 -16.10
CA ASN A 66 9.68 -6.07 -15.89
C ASN A 66 8.20 -6.32 -15.55
N ARG A 67 7.85 -7.60 -15.42
CA ARG A 67 6.45 -8.07 -15.24
C ARG A 67 6.00 -8.13 -13.79
N VAL A 68 6.90 -7.81 -12.84
CA VAL A 68 6.60 -7.90 -11.41
C VAL A 68 6.37 -6.50 -10.86
N GLY A 69 5.22 -6.29 -10.26
CA GLY A 69 4.84 -5.02 -9.66
C GLY A 69 4.22 -5.21 -8.29
N LEU A 70 4.19 -4.12 -7.54
CA LEU A 70 3.51 -4.04 -6.26
C LEU A 70 2.12 -3.45 -6.46
N ALA A 71 1.10 -4.17 -5.99
CA ALA A 71 -0.29 -3.72 -6.05
C ALA A 71 -0.59 -2.67 -4.98
N ALA A 72 -1.61 -1.84 -5.22
CA ALA A 72 -2.14 -0.92 -4.22
C ALA A 72 -2.62 -1.65 -2.96
N GLY A 73 -2.57 -0.94 -1.83
CA GLY A 73 -3.02 -1.44 -0.53
C GLY A 73 -1.90 -1.62 0.50
N LEU A 74 -0.66 -1.88 0.10
CA LEU A 74 0.47 -1.91 1.01
C LEU A 74 0.86 -0.48 1.44
N ASP A 75 1.26 0.37 0.51
CA ASP A 75 1.60 1.78 0.76
C ASP A 75 0.44 2.69 0.33
N LYS A 76 -0.55 2.83 1.21
CA LYS A 76 -1.79 3.55 0.87
C LYS A 76 -1.59 5.05 0.68
N ASP A 77 -0.63 5.62 1.40
CA ASP A 77 -0.40 7.06 1.38
C ASP A 77 0.86 7.46 0.59
N GLY A 78 1.51 6.50 -0.11
CA GLY A 78 2.66 6.76 -0.98
C GLY A 78 3.92 7.19 -0.24
N ARG A 79 4.12 6.74 1.00
CA ARG A 79 5.25 7.13 1.85
C ARG A 79 6.56 6.41 1.54
N CYS A 80 6.47 5.22 0.95
CA CYS A 80 7.58 4.27 0.83
C CYS A 80 7.97 3.95 -0.62
N ILE A 81 7.53 4.74 -1.60
CA ILE A 81 7.65 4.45 -3.04
C ILE A 81 9.09 4.12 -3.45
N ASP A 82 10.04 4.96 -3.06
CA ASP A 82 11.46 4.76 -3.42
C ASP A 82 12.05 3.55 -2.71
N GLY A 83 11.69 3.35 -1.43
CA GLY A 83 12.15 2.22 -0.64
C GLY A 83 11.60 0.88 -1.11
N LEU A 84 10.33 0.82 -1.45
CA LEU A 84 9.70 -0.36 -2.04
C LEU A 84 10.21 -0.59 -3.47
N GLY A 85 10.44 0.49 -4.24
CA GLY A 85 11.03 0.42 -5.57
C GLY A 85 12.44 -0.19 -5.58
N ALA A 86 13.20 0.01 -4.51
CA ALA A 86 14.52 -0.59 -4.35
C ALA A 86 14.50 -2.13 -4.25
N MET A 87 13.34 -2.74 -4.00
CA MET A 87 13.17 -4.20 -4.00
C MET A 87 13.14 -4.82 -5.41
N GLY A 88 13.27 -4.01 -6.47
CA GLY A 88 13.40 -4.49 -7.87
C GLY A 88 12.10 -4.54 -8.66
N PHE A 89 10.99 -4.00 -8.14
CA PHE A 89 9.72 -3.91 -8.88
C PHE A 89 9.87 -3.06 -10.15
N GLY A 90 9.25 -3.50 -11.25
CA GLY A 90 9.15 -2.74 -12.49
C GLY A 90 8.11 -1.63 -12.43
N PHE A 91 7.07 -1.83 -11.64
CA PHE A 91 6.01 -0.87 -11.39
C PHE A 91 5.50 -1.00 -9.95
N ILE A 92 4.94 0.09 -9.45
CA ILE A 92 4.33 0.15 -8.10
C ILE A 92 3.02 0.89 -8.24
N GLU A 93 1.98 0.37 -7.63
CA GLU A 93 0.72 1.06 -7.44
C GLU A 93 0.56 1.41 -5.97
N VAL A 94 0.33 2.69 -5.66
CA VAL A 94 0.10 3.19 -4.30
C VAL A 94 -1.34 3.68 -4.16
N GLY A 95 -1.84 3.70 -2.95
CA GLY A 95 -3.25 4.02 -2.64
C GLY A 95 -3.98 2.81 -2.04
N THR A 96 -5.27 2.84 -1.96
CA THR A 96 -6.25 3.79 -2.52
C THR A 96 -6.29 5.05 -1.69
N VAL A 97 -6.09 6.20 -2.31
CA VAL A 97 -6.29 7.50 -1.68
C VAL A 97 -7.72 7.99 -1.87
N THR A 98 -8.27 8.66 -0.86
CA THR A 98 -9.56 9.34 -0.92
C THR A 98 -9.36 10.85 -0.87
N PRO A 99 -10.28 11.68 -1.44
CA PRO A 99 -10.14 13.14 -1.44
C PRO A 99 -9.91 13.72 -0.05
N LEU A 100 -10.70 13.30 0.93
CA LEU A 100 -10.57 13.73 2.33
C LEU A 100 -9.95 12.59 3.16
N PRO A 101 -9.22 12.92 4.24
CA PRO A 101 -8.74 11.92 5.20
C PRO A 101 -9.90 11.12 5.79
N GLN A 102 -9.68 9.82 5.98
CA GLN A 102 -10.64 8.98 6.70
C GLN A 102 -9.94 7.83 7.43
N PRO A 103 -10.41 7.43 8.63
CA PRO A 103 -9.74 6.42 9.45
C PRO A 103 -9.90 4.99 8.91
N GLY A 104 -10.88 4.74 8.04
CA GLY A 104 -11.32 3.40 7.67
C GLY A 104 -12.14 2.72 8.76
N ASN A 105 -12.24 1.40 8.71
CA ASN A 105 -13.00 0.61 9.68
C ASN A 105 -12.31 0.56 11.06
N PRO A 106 -13.06 0.35 12.16
CA PRO A 106 -12.49 0.11 13.49
C PRO A 106 -11.54 -1.08 13.50
N LYS A 107 -10.50 -0.99 14.33
CA LYS A 107 -9.59 -2.12 14.62
C LYS A 107 -10.26 -3.11 15.59
N PRO A 108 -9.91 -4.43 15.52
CA PRO A 108 -8.98 -5.06 14.59
C PRO A 108 -9.57 -5.19 13.17
N ARG A 109 -8.72 -5.08 12.16
CA ARG A 109 -9.14 -5.05 10.74
C ARG A 109 -8.16 -5.73 9.77
N LEU A 110 -7.09 -6.33 10.29
CA LEU A 110 -6.13 -7.16 9.56
C LEU A 110 -5.89 -8.44 10.39
N PHE A 111 -6.09 -9.59 9.78
CA PHE A 111 -6.04 -10.88 10.45
C PHE A 111 -5.13 -11.85 9.70
N ARG A 112 -4.29 -12.60 10.45
CA ARG A 112 -3.55 -13.73 9.92
C ARG A 112 -4.38 -15.00 10.14
N VAL A 113 -4.63 -15.73 9.08
CA VAL A 113 -5.25 -17.07 9.13
C VAL A 113 -4.15 -18.08 8.91
N ARG A 114 -3.45 -18.47 9.99
CA ARG A 114 -2.24 -19.31 9.94
C ARG A 114 -2.50 -20.66 9.28
N GLU A 115 -3.63 -21.30 9.60
CA GLU A 115 -4.03 -22.60 9.08
C GLU A 115 -4.23 -22.59 7.56
N ALA A 116 -4.63 -21.44 7.01
CA ALA A 116 -4.83 -21.26 5.57
C ALA A 116 -3.65 -20.56 4.88
N GLY A 117 -2.59 -20.17 5.62
CA GLY A 117 -1.50 -19.36 5.07
C GLY A 117 -1.99 -18.04 4.45
N ALA A 118 -3.04 -17.44 5.01
CA ALA A 118 -3.74 -16.31 4.41
C ALA A 118 -3.76 -15.07 5.30
N LEU A 119 -3.98 -13.92 4.67
CA LEU A 119 -4.29 -12.64 5.32
C LEU A 119 -5.69 -12.20 4.90
N VAL A 120 -6.50 -11.82 5.87
CA VAL A 120 -7.83 -11.24 5.65
C VAL A 120 -7.86 -9.83 6.20
N ASN A 121 -8.43 -8.89 5.46
CA ASN A 121 -8.55 -7.52 5.94
C ASN A 121 -9.91 -6.91 5.65
N ARG A 122 -10.24 -5.87 6.42
CA ARG A 122 -11.40 -5.00 6.25
C ARG A 122 -11.03 -3.55 6.52
N PHE A 123 -9.94 -3.07 5.94
CA PHE A 123 -9.39 -1.72 6.24
C PHE A 123 -10.38 -0.58 6.02
N GLY A 124 -11.27 -0.68 5.02
CA GLY A 124 -12.25 0.37 4.74
C GLY A 124 -11.64 1.64 4.15
N PHE A 125 -10.60 1.51 3.34
CA PHE A 125 -9.92 2.61 2.63
C PHE A 125 -9.45 3.73 3.57
N ASN A 126 -8.76 3.35 4.68
CA ASN A 126 -8.07 4.34 5.50
C ASN A 126 -7.06 5.12 4.65
N SER A 127 -7.08 6.46 4.77
CA SER A 127 -6.29 7.37 3.93
C SER A 127 -6.00 8.66 4.70
N GLU A 128 -4.83 9.24 4.48
CA GLU A 128 -4.47 10.58 4.98
C GLU A 128 -5.00 11.71 4.10
N GLY A 129 -5.70 11.37 3.03
CA GLY A 129 -6.27 12.32 2.09
C GLY A 129 -5.33 12.70 0.95
N LEU A 130 -5.91 13.37 -0.04
CA LEU A 130 -5.27 13.64 -1.32
C LEU A 130 -4.03 14.54 -1.19
N ASP A 131 -4.09 15.59 -0.35
CA ASP A 131 -2.98 16.54 -0.21
C ASP A 131 -1.72 15.87 0.36
N ALA A 132 -1.88 15.06 1.41
CA ALA A 132 -0.78 14.30 2.00
C ALA A 132 -0.20 13.29 1.00
N PHE A 133 -1.07 12.58 0.28
CA PHE A 133 -0.69 11.62 -0.75
C PHE A 133 0.13 12.27 -1.86
N ILE A 134 -0.34 13.38 -2.43
CA ILE A 134 0.35 14.11 -3.49
C ILE A 134 1.74 14.56 -3.01
N GLY A 135 1.84 15.11 -1.80
CA GLY A 135 3.11 15.51 -1.22
C GLY A 135 4.10 14.36 -1.07
N ASN A 136 3.62 13.16 -0.71
CA ASN A 136 4.44 11.95 -0.64
C ASN A 136 4.91 11.50 -2.03
N VAL A 137 4.00 11.43 -2.99
CA VAL A 137 4.29 11.05 -4.39
C VAL A 137 5.30 11.99 -5.03
N GLN A 138 5.19 13.30 -4.79
CA GLN A 138 6.12 14.29 -5.33
C GLN A 138 7.53 14.14 -4.77
N ARG A 139 7.68 13.76 -3.50
CA ARG A 139 8.99 13.50 -2.87
C ARG A 139 9.66 12.23 -3.38
N ALA A 140 8.90 11.25 -3.83
CA ALA A 140 9.43 9.99 -4.36
C ALA A 140 9.90 10.16 -5.81
N THR A 141 11.19 10.38 -6.00
CA THR A 141 11.78 10.68 -7.31
C THR A 141 12.71 9.58 -7.82
N THR A 142 13.35 8.83 -6.93
CA THR A 142 14.38 7.85 -7.28
C THR A 142 13.83 6.69 -8.10
N PHE A 143 12.69 6.11 -7.70
CA PHE A 143 12.06 5.01 -8.41
C PHE A 143 11.65 5.39 -9.83
N ARG A 144 11.05 6.57 -10.01
CA ARG A 144 10.63 7.08 -11.33
C ARG A 144 11.82 7.44 -12.20
N ALA A 145 12.84 8.10 -11.64
CA ALA A 145 14.07 8.41 -12.35
C ALA A 145 14.80 7.16 -12.85
N GLY A 146 14.69 6.05 -12.10
CA GLY A 146 15.19 4.73 -12.52
C GLY A 146 14.30 4.00 -13.54
N GLY A 147 13.29 4.66 -14.14
CA GLY A 147 12.40 4.10 -15.15
C GLY A 147 11.29 3.20 -14.60
N GLY A 148 11.03 3.23 -13.28
CA GLY A 148 9.88 2.57 -12.67
C GLY A 148 8.58 3.28 -13.02
N ILE A 149 7.52 2.50 -13.25
CA ILE A 149 6.18 3.05 -13.52
C ILE A 149 5.41 3.14 -12.19
N LEU A 150 4.87 4.31 -11.91
CA LEU A 150 4.07 4.56 -10.72
C LEU A 150 2.60 4.71 -11.09
N GLY A 151 1.76 3.81 -10.54
CA GLY A 151 0.31 3.89 -10.57
C GLY A 151 -0.23 4.56 -9.32
N LEU A 152 -1.24 5.40 -9.47
CA LEU A 152 -1.91 6.10 -8.37
C LEU A 152 -3.36 5.66 -8.30
N ASN A 153 -3.72 4.90 -7.26
CA ASN A 153 -5.06 4.36 -7.08
C ASN A 153 -5.92 5.37 -6.32
N ILE A 154 -7.00 5.80 -6.94
CA ILE A 154 -7.94 6.79 -6.38
C ILE A 154 -9.29 6.16 -6.06
N GLY A 155 -9.92 6.62 -4.99
CA GLY A 155 -11.22 6.14 -4.56
C GLY A 155 -12.08 7.23 -3.94
N LYS A 156 -13.34 6.88 -3.65
CA LYS A 156 -14.26 7.80 -2.99
C LYS A 156 -14.21 7.67 -1.47
N ASN A 157 -14.53 8.73 -0.75
CA ASN A 157 -14.72 8.70 0.69
C ASN A 157 -15.94 7.84 1.08
N ALA A 158 -15.87 7.21 2.24
CA ALA A 158 -16.97 6.40 2.76
C ALA A 158 -18.25 7.24 2.98
N ALA A 159 -18.07 8.49 3.46
CA ALA A 159 -19.17 9.41 3.71
C ALA A 159 -19.84 9.97 2.43
N THR A 160 -19.18 9.88 1.27
CA THR A 160 -19.75 10.36 0.00
C THR A 160 -20.82 9.38 -0.48
N PRO A 161 -22.07 9.80 -0.69
CA PRO A 161 -23.12 8.98 -1.26
C PRO A 161 -22.74 8.41 -2.64
N ILE A 162 -23.29 7.26 -3.01
CA ILE A 162 -22.89 6.57 -4.23
C ILE A 162 -23.25 7.36 -5.50
N ASP A 163 -24.34 8.08 -5.48
CA ASP A 163 -24.80 8.96 -6.57
C ASP A 163 -23.88 10.18 -6.78
N ARG A 164 -23.03 10.50 -5.78
CA ARG A 164 -22.02 11.54 -5.86
C ARG A 164 -20.59 11.02 -5.95
N ALA A 165 -20.41 9.71 -6.17
CA ALA A 165 -19.09 9.09 -6.27
C ALA A 165 -18.20 9.76 -7.34
N THR A 166 -18.80 10.21 -8.44
CA THR A 166 -18.09 10.89 -9.53
C THR A 166 -17.36 12.14 -9.06
N ASP A 167 -17.90 12.90 -8.10
CA ASP A 167 -17.28 14.11 -7.56
C ASP A 167 -15.92 13.78 -6.92
N ASP A 168 -15.87 12.72 -6.11
CA ASP A 168 -14.65 12.27 -5.45
C ASP A 168 -13.61 11.72 -6.44
N TYR A 169 -14.03 10.94 -7.42
CA TYR A 169 -13.13 10.44 -8.47
C TYR A 169 -12.56 11.59 -9.31
N LEU A 170 -13.37 12.59 -9.65
CA LEU A 170 -12.89 13.76 -10.38
C LEU A 170 -11.92 14.61 -9.52
N ALA A 171 -12.19 14.76 -8.23
CA ALA A 171 -11.28 15.44 -7.31
C ALA A 171 -9.94 14.69 -7.23
N GLY A 172 -9.98 13.37 -7.05
CA GLY A 172 -8.79 12.52 -7.06
C GLY A 172 -8.01 12.64 -8.37
N LEU A 173 -8.70 12.49 -9.51
CA LEU A 173 -8.06 12.56 -10.82
C LEU A 173 -7.40 13.93 -11.08
N ARG A 174 -8.07 15.02 -10.77
CA ARG A 174 -7.50 16.37 -10.94
C ARG A 174 -6.30 16.62 -10.02
N GLY A 175 -6.29 16.00 -8.83
CA GLY A 175 -5.18 16.13 -7.90
C GLY A 175 -3.94 15.34 -8.31
N VAL A 176 -4.11 14.12 -8.89
CA VAL A 176 -2.98 13.25 -9.24
C VAL A 176 -2.51 13.43 -10.69
N TYR A 177 -3.30 14.03 -11.54
CA TYR A 177 -2.97 14.27 -12.95
C TYR A 177 -2.65 15.75 -13.13
N PRO A 178 -1.40 16.10 -13.50
CA PRO A 178 -0.96 17.50 -13.67
C PRO A 178 -1.62 18.20 -14.85
#